data_1d7ddf7e61fe66739ebf2c97cbb0f26e
#
_entry.id   1d7ddf7e61fe66739ebf2c97cbb0f26e
#
_cell.length_a   1.000
_cell.length_b   1.000
_cell.length_c   1.000
_cell.angle_alpha   90.00
_cell.angle_beta   90.00
_cell.angle_gamma   90.00
#
_symmetry.space_group_name_H-M   'P 1'
#
loop_
_entity.id
_entity.type
_entity.pdbx_description
1 polymer ?
#
loop_
_entity_poly.entity_id
_entity_poly.type
_entity_poly.pdbx_seq_one_letter_code
_entity_poly.pdbx_strand_id
1 'polypeptide(L)'
;LRDTRFSSPQKLYAEGGLDRIRSDTEEKDALLLSLGINVNLAPVCDISSDPSSFIYPRTLGQDAETTSDYIRTVVGQMKSDGIGMVLKHFPGYGGSADTHTGQALDPRPLSDFEKNDLLPFEAGIDAGAQAVLVSHNIVTCLDADYPASLSPAVHDLLRGRLGFDGVIMTDDLSMDSITQRYGAGEAAVLAVLAGNDLLCSTDYETQYR
;
A
#
# COMPACT_ATOMS: atom_id res chain seq x y z
N LEU A 1 -18.59 -2.78 17.41
CA LEU A 1 -17.43 -3.50 16.91
C LEU A 1 -16.41 -3.77 18.04
N ARG A 2 -15.63 -2.81 18.47
CA ARG A 2 -14.67 -2.92 19.55
C ARG A 2 -14.62 -1.59 20.31
N ASP A 3 -14.59 -1.64 21.65
CA ASP A 3 -14.58 -0.43 22.48
C ASP A 3 -13.25 0.33 22.41
N THR A 4 -12.15 -0.40 22.17
CA THR A 4 -10.81 0.17 22.05
C THR A 4 -10.23 -0.07 20.65
N ARG A 5 -9.57 0.93 20.08
CA ARG A 5 -8.86 0.81 18.79
C ARG A 5 -7.65 -0.13 18.94
N PHE A 6 -7.29 -0.80 17.85
CA PHE A 6 -6.01 -1.49 17.76
C PHE A 6 -4.86 -0.49 17.85
N SER A 7 -3.75 -0.93 18.43
CA SER A 7 -2.55 -0.10 18.57
C SER A 7 -1.85 0.07 17.21
N SER A 8 -1.05 1.15 17.08
CA SER A 8 -0.22 1.34 15.91
C SER A 8 0.88 0.28 15.83
N PRO A 9 1.39 -0.05 14.61
CA PRO A 9 2.51 -0.98 14.46
C PRO A 9 3.74 -0.58 15.28
N GLN A 10 4.05 0.71 15.34
CA GLN A 10 5.16 1.25 16.14
C GLN A 10 5.03 0.91 17.62
N LYS A 11 3.83 1.13 18.19
CA LYS A 11 3.58 0.83 19.59
C LYS A 11 3.70 -0.66 19.89
N LEU A 12 3.10 -1.49 19.05
CA LEU A 12 3.17 -2.95 19.19
C LEU A 12 4.61 -3.46 19.09
N TYR A 13 5.37 -2.93 18.14
CA TYR A 13 6.78 -3.29 17.98
C TYR A 13 7.62 -2.88 19.18
N ALA A 14 7.41 -1.70 19.74
CA ALA A 14 8.08 -1.24 20.95
C ALA A 14 7.72 -2.06 22.20
N GLU A 15 6.49 -2.59 22.27
CA GLU A 15 6.01 -3.39 23.40
C GLU A 15 6.53 -4.84 23.40
N GLY A 16 6.76 -5.45 22.23
CA GLY A 16 7.16 -6.85 22.17
C GLY A 16 7.63 -7.34 20.79
N GLY A 17 8.12 -6.43 19.94
CA GLY A 17 8.71 -6.77 18.65
C GLY A 17 7.74 -7.49 17.72
N LEU A 18 8.30 -8.37 16.88
CA LEU A 18 7.54 -9.11 15.86
C LEU A 18 6.53 -10.11 16.48
N ASP A 19 6.80 -10.64 17.65
CA ASP A 19 5.86 -11.57 18.32
C ASP A 19 4.58 -10.83 18.74
N ARG A 20 4.71 -9.58 19.21
CA ARG A 20 3.53 -8.76 19.55
C ARG A 20 2.76 -8.35 18.28
N ILE A 21 3.46 -8.05 17.18
CA ILE A 21 2.86 -7.81 15.87
C ILE A 21 2.05 -9.02 15.41
N ARG A 22 2.63 -10.22 15.50
CA ARG A 22 1.97 -11.48 15.10
C ARG A 22 0.68 -11.71 15.87
N SER A 23 0.74 -11.60 17.21
CA SER A 23 -0.44 -11.79 18.08
C SER A 23 -1.55 -10.77 17.80
N ASP A 24 -1.19 -9.50 17.52
CA ASP A 24 -2.16 -8.46 17.18
C ASP A 24 -2.78 -8.68 15.78
N THR A 25 -1.99 -9.21 14.84
CA THR A 25 -2.49 -9.58 13.50
C THR A 25 -3.51 -10.71 13.62
N GLU A 26 -3.20 -11.78 14.35
CA GLU A 26 -4.13 -12.89 14.61
C GLU A 26 -5.46 -12.39 15.24
N GLU A 27 -5.39 -11.49 16.22
CA GLU A 27 -6.59 -10.90 16.83
C GLU A 27 -7.44 -10.09 15.83
N LYS A 28 -6.78 -9.31 14.95
CA LYS A 28 -7.45 -8.54 13.90
C LYS A 28 -8.12 -9.45 12.88
N ASP A 29 -7.42 -10.46 12.43
CA ASP A 29 -7.88 -11.40 11.42
C ASP A 29 -9.08 -12.19 11.92
N ALA A 30 -9.02 -12.69 13.17
CA ALA A 30 -10.15 -13.36 13.81
C ALA A 30 -11.38 -12.44 13.90
N LEU A 31 -11.20 -11.15 14.24
CA LEU A 31 -12.29 -10.18 14.28
C LEU A 31 -12.88 -9.95 12.88
N LEU A 32 -12.06 -9.72 11.87
CA LEU A 32 -12.53 -9.45 10.50
C LEU A 32 -13.29 -10.65 9.94
N LEU A 33 -12.75 -11.86 10.08
CA LEU A 33 -13.38 -13.09 9.64
C LEU A 33 -14.71 -13.33 10.37
N SER A 34 -14.81 -13.03 11.67
CA SER A 34 -16.07 -13.12 12.42
C SER A 34 -17.17 -12.21 11.90
N LEU A 35 -16.80 -11.12 11.20
CA LEU A 35 -17.70 -10.16 10.56
C LEU A 35 -17.98 -10.49 9.08
N GLY A 36 -17.43 -11.59 8.57
CA GLY A 36 -17.54 -11.98 7.16
C GLY A 36 -16.62 -11.19 6.23
N ILE A 37 -15.64 -10.46 6.77
CA ILE A 37 -14.63 -9.72 6.00
C ILE A 37 -13.44 -10.65 5.77
N ASN A 38 -13.15 -10.96 4.52
CA ASN A 38 -12.13 -11.94 4.11
C ASN A 38 -10.88 -11.32 3.44
N VAL A 39 -10.83 -9.99 3.31
CA VAL A 39 -9.66 -9.25 2.82
C VAL A 39 -9.41 -8.04 3.71
N ASN A 40 -8.18 -7.86 4.15
CA ASN A 40 -7.73 -6.68 4.88
C ASN A 40 -6.77 -5.87 4.00
N LEU A 41 -7.03 -4.57 3.83
CA LEU A 41 -6.12 -3.65 3.11
C LEU A 41 -4.89 -3.31 3.97
N ALA A 42 -4.13 -4.33 4.31
CA ALA A 42 -2.91 -4.32 5.13
C ALA A 42 -1.97 -5.44 4.66
N PRO A 43 -0.67 -5.38 5.01
CA PRO A 43 0.04 -4.36 5.80
C PRO A 43 0.43 -3.09 5.03
N VAL A 44 0.84 -2.05 5.78
CA VAL A 44 1.48 -0.84 5.24
C VAL A 44 2.98 -1.09 5.10
N CYS A 45 3.48 -1.05 3.87
CA CYS A 45 4.88 -1.27 3.50
C CYS A 45 5.72 0.01 3.52
N ASP A 46 5.05 1.19 3.56
CA ASP A 46 5.74 2.47 3.52
C ASP A 46 6.77 2.62 4.63
N ILE A 47 7.91 3.21 4.29
CA ILE A 47 8.99 3.51 5.23
C ILE A 47 8.96 5.00 5.52
N SER A 48 8.89 5.36 6.79
CA SER A 48 9.06 6.73 7.24
C SER A 48 9.66 6.75 8.64
N SER A 49 10.71 7.55 8.82
CA SER A 49 11.32 7.85 10.13
C SER A 49 11.02 9.28 10.59
N ASP A 50 10.29 10.07 9.79
CA ASP A 50 9.91 11.44 10.10
C ASP A 50 8.54 11.50 10.77
N PRO A 51 8.47 11.84 12.08
CA PRO A 51 7.21 11.95 12.81
C PRO A 51 6.25 13.03 12.27
N SER A 52 6.75 13.97 11.45
CA SER A 52 5.93 15.01 10.81
C SER A 52 5.29 14.53 9.49
N SER A 53 5.73 13.42 8.94
CA SER A 53 5.17 12.85 7.72
C SER A 53 3.76 12.31 7.98
N PHE A 54 2.82 12.57 7.06
CA PHE A 54 1.43 12.08 7.15
C PHE A 54 1.32 10.56 7.23
N ILE A 55 2.26 9.84 6.60
CA ILE A 55 2.24 8.37 6.58
C ILE A 55 2.86 7.74 7.83
N TYR A 56 3.75 8.46 8.54
CA TYR A 56 4.48 7.94 9.68
C TYR A 56 3.60 7.24 10.74
N PRO A 57 2.44 7.76 11.17
CA PRO A 57 1.60 7.09 12.18
C PRO A 57 1.08 5.72 11.74
N ARG A 58 1.14 5.41 10.44
CA ARG A 58 0.66 4.15 9.84
C ARG A 58 1.78 3.16 9.55
N THR A 59 3.04 3.63 9.52
CA THR A 59 4.24 2.81 9.26
C THR A 59 4.73 2.09 10.51
N LEU A 60 5.73 1.21 10.35
CA LEU A 60 6.44 0.62 11.49
C LEU A 60 7.37 1.64 12.18
N GLY A 61 7.79 2.70 11.46
CA GLY A 61 8.73 3.71 11.97
C GLY A 61 10.16 3.19 12.09
N GLN A 62 10.53 2.20 11.30
CA GLN A 62 11.84 1.54 11.28
C GLN A 62 12.46 1.62 9.89
N ASP A 63 13.69 1.12 9.74
CA ASP A 63 14.40 0.99 8.47
C ASP A 63 13.76 -0.06 7.55
N ALA A 64 14.30 -0.17 6.33
CA ALA A 64 13.78 -1.06 5.30
C ALA A 64 13.90 -2.54 5.66
N GLU A 65 14.98 -2.95 6.30
CA GLU A 65 15.23 -4.33 6.71
C GLU A 65 14.24 -4.75 7.81
N THR A 66 14.15 -3.97 8.87
CA THR A 66 13.21 -4.21 9.98
C THR A 66 11.76 -4.16 9.50
N THR A 67 11.42 -3.23 8.59
CA THR A 67 10.09 -3.15 7.99
C THR A 67 9.80 -4.37 7.11
N SER A 68 10.79 -4.89 6.37
CA SER A 68 10.64 -6.13 5.60
C SER A 68 10.33 -7.33 6.47
N ASP A 69 10.97 -7.45 7.63
CA ASP A 69 10.68 -8.53 8.61
C ASP A 69 9.29 -8.39 9.22
N TYR A 70 8.86 -7.16 9.49
CA TYR A 70 7.47 -6.86 9.90
C TYR A 70 6.48 -7.32 8.82
N ILE A 71 6.72 -6.97 7.54
CA ILE A 71 5.84 -7.35 6.43
C ILE A 71 5.77 -8.87 6.29
N ARG A 72 6.91 -9.59 6.32
CA ARG A 72 6.92 -11.07 6.29
C ARG A 72 6.11 -11.67 7.44
N THR A 73 6.23 -11.08 8.63
CA THR A 73 5.51 -11.55 9.82
C THR A 73 4.00 -11.39 9.66
N VAL A 74 3.53 -10.21 9.22
CA VAL A 74 2.11 -9.93 9.02
C VAL A 74 1.54 -10.79 7.89
N VAL A 75 2.17 -10.83 6.73
CA VAL A 75 1.73 -11.63 5.57
C VAL A 75 1.69 -13.12 5.92
N GLY A 76 2.71 -13.63 6.61
CA GLY A 76 2.76 -15.02 7.05
C GLY A 76 1.61 -15.37 8.01
N GLN A 77 1.29 -14.49 8.95
CA GLN A 77 0.17 -14.68 9.89
C GLN A 77 -1.17 -14.64 9.16
N MET A 78 -1.44 -13.60 8.35
CA MET A 78 -2.68 -13.45 7.58
C MET A 78 -2.93 -14.64 6.66
N LYS A 79 -1.86 -15.16 6.03
CA LYS A 79 -1.94 -16.38 5.21
C LYS A 79 -2.32 -17.60 6.05
N SER A 80 -1.75 -17.74 7.24
CA SER A 80 -2.09 -18.82 8.18
C SER A 80 -3.55 -18.76 8.64
N ASP A 81 -4.07 -17.57 8.84
CA ASP A 81 -5.44 -17.30 9.31
C ASP A 81 -6.46 -17.40 8.17
N GLY A 82 -6.01 -17.45 6.91
CA GLY A 82 -6.89 -17.58 5.75
C GLY A 82 -7.59 -16.27 5.35
N ILE A 83 -7.01 -15.12 5.67
CA ILE A 83 -7.50 -13.80 5.25
C ILE A 83 -6.63 -13.23 4.13
N GLY A 84 -7.24 -12.61 3.12
CA GLY A 84 -6.53 -11.92 2.04
C GLY A 84 -5.83 -10.66 2.53
N MET A 85 -4.65 -10.37 1.98
CA MET A 85 -3.81 -9.22 2.33
C MET A 85 -3.51 -8.35 1.11
N VAL A 86 -3.29 -7.06 1.35
CA VAL A 86 -2.96 -6.07 0.32
C VAL A 86 -1.78 -5.23 0.79
N LEU A 87 -0.63 -5.40 0.14
CA LEU A 87 0.55 -4.57 0.39
C LEU A 87 0.31 -3.14 -0.09
N LYS A 88 0.62 -2.13 0.70
CA LYS A 88 0.37 -0.72 0.34
C LYS A 88 1.37 0.23 0.97
N HIS A 89 1.63 1.36 0.35
CA HIS A 89 1.09 1.91 -0.89
C HIS A 89 2.20 1.92 -1.95
N PHE A 90 2.14 1.04 -2.93
CA PHE A 90 3.19 0.89 -3.94
C PHE A 90 3.33 2.15 -4.82
N PRO A 91 4.55 2.58 -5.18
CA PRO A 91 5.87 2.00 -4.86
C PRO A 91 6.48 2.51 -3.54
N GLY A 92 5.74 3.21 -2.69
CA GLY A 92 6.14 3.79 -1.42
C GLY A 92 6.01 5.30 -1.41
N TYR A 93 5.45 5.85 -0.33
CA TYR A 93 5.31 7.31 -0.19
C TYR A 93 6.62 7.99 0.19
N GLY A 94 7.51 7.30 0.91
CA GLY A 94 8.73 7.91 1.44
C GLY A 94 8.43 9.19 2.22
N GLY A 95 9.07 10.29 1.80
CA GLY A 95 8.82 11.63 2.33
C GLY A 95 7.88 12.50 1.49
N SER A 96 7.10 11.91 0.57
CA SER A 96 6.18 12.62 -0.31
C SER A 96 5.05 13.31 0.45
N ALA A 97 4.42 14.29 -0.17
CA ALA A 97 3.23 14.97 0.35
C ALA A 97 2.01 14.04 0.40
N ASP A 98 1.00 14.43 1.17
CA ASP A 98 -0.25 13.67 1.30
C ASP A 98 -1.12 13.79 0.04
N THR A 99 -1.37 12.68 -0.63
CA THR A 99 -2.20 12.59 -1.84
C THR A 99 -3.69 12.84 -1.59
N HIS A 100 -4.14 12.84 -0.33
CA HIS A 100 -5.50 13.23 0.03
C HIS A 100 -5.75 14.74 -0.12
N THR A 101 -4.71 15.55 -0.16
CA THR A 101 -4.79 17.02 -0.19
C THR A 101 -4.33 17.62 -1.52
N GLY A 102 -3.96 16.78 -2.50
CA GLY A 102 -3.47 17.23 -3.80
C GLY A 102 -2.39 16.32 -4.38
N GLN A 103 -1.67 16.84 -5.38
CA GLN A 103 -0.61 16.10 -6.04
C GLN A 103 0.63 15.97 -5.13
N ALA A 104 1.13 14.77 -5.00
CA ALA A 104 2.38 14.46 -4.31
C ALA A 104 3.45 14.06 -5.33
N LEU A 105 4.44 14.92 -5.52
CA LEU A 105 5.59 14.65 -6.38
C LEU A 105 6.70 14.00 -5.55
N ASP A 106 7.24 12.91 -6.07
CA ASP A 106 8.42 12.25 -5.52
C ASP A 106 9.56 12.33 -6.54
N PRO A 107 10.55 13.21 -6.31
CA PRO A 107 11.68 13.40 -7.22
C PRO A 107 12.86 12.47 -6.94
N ARG A 108 12.74 11.52 -6.01
CA ARG A 108 13.82 10.61 -5.66
C ARG A 108 14.23 9.76 -6.86
N PRO A 109 15.54 9.42 -6.99
CA PRO A 109 15.99 8.52 -8.04
C PRO A 109 15.53 7.09 -7.76
N LEU A 110 15.40 6.27 -8.81
CA LEU A 110 14.98 4.87 -8.70
C LEU A 110 15.86 4.07 -7.71
N SER A 111 17.16 4.39 -7.62
CA SER A 111 18.08 3.74 -6.70
C SER A 111 17.68 3.88 -5.22
N ASP A 112 16.93 4.91 -4.85
CA ASP A 112 16.48 5.10 -3.48
C ASP A 112 15.27 4.19 -3.18
N PHE A 113 14.37 4.04 -4.14
CA PHE A 113 13.29 3.05 -4.06
C PHE A 113 13.85 1.63 -3.98
N GLU A 114 14.83 1.29 -4.81
CA GLU A 114 15.48 -0.02 -4.84
C GLU A 114 16.17 -0.40 -3.52
N LYS A 115 16.76 0.58 -2.86
CA LYS A 115 17.50 0.35 -1.60
C LYS A 115 16.60 0.40 -0.35
N ASN A 116 15.42 0.97 -0.47
CA ASN A 116 14.55 1.19 0.68
C ASN A 116 13.10 0.74 0.40
N ASP A 117 12.35 1.54 -0.36
CA ASP A 117 10.89 1.43 -0.44
C ASP A 117 10.42 0.10 -1.05
N LEU A 118 11.15 -0.46 -2.03
CA LEU A 118 10.76 -1.71 -2.68
C LEU A 118 11.04 -2.95 -1.81
N LEU A 119 11.99 -2.90 -0.88
CA LEU A 119 12.37 -4.07 -0.08
C LEU A 119 11.21 -4.67 0.75
N PRO A 120 10.36 -3.88 1.43
CA PRO A 120 9.18 -4.42 2.11
C PRO A 120 8.16 -5.04 1.16
N PHE A 121 8.00 -4.50 -0.08
CA PHE A 121 7.11 -5.09 -1.07
C PHE A 121 7.67 -6.43 -1.58
N GLU A 122 8.95 -6.49 -1.92
CA GLU A 122 9.62 -7.75 -2.28
C GLU A 122 9.45 -8.80 -1.17
N ALA A 123 9.69 -8.40 0.07
CA ALA A 123 9.51 -9.27 1.24
C ALA A 123 8.09 -9.80 1.39
N GLY A 124 7.08 -8.96 1.12
CA GLY A 124 5.68 -9.35 1.17
C GLY A 124 5.27 -10.26 0.01
N ILE A 125 5.76 -10.00 -1.20
CA ILE A 125 5.55 -10.84 -2.39
C ILE A 125 6.14 -12.23 -2.15
N ASP A 126 7.38 -12.29 -1.68
CA ASP A 126 8.07 -13.55 -1.37
C ASP A 126 7.36 -14.34 -0.26
N ALA A 127 6.75 -13.67 0.71
CA ALA A 127 5.94 -14.29 1.76
C ALA A 127 4.58 -14.78 1.24
N GLY A 128 4.17 -14.42 0.02
CA GLY A 128 2.97 -14.88 -0.65
C GLY A 128 1.79 -13.91 -0.57
N ALA A 129 2.04 -12.61 -0.52
CA ALA A 129 1.00 -11.60 -0.65
C ALA A 129 0.26 -11.72 -1.98
N GLN A 130 -1.07 -11.55 -1.94
CA GLN A 130 -1.95 -11.82 -3.08
C GLN A 130 -2.41 -10.55 -3.80
N ALA A 131 -2.27 -9.38 -3.17
CA ALA A 131 -2.65 -8.12 -3.78
C ALA A 131 -1.69 -6.99 -3.38
N VAL A 132 -1.58 -6.00 -4.28
CA VAL A 132 -0.82 -4.75 -4.08
C VAL A 132 -1.71 -3.57 -4.43
N LEU A 133 -1.78 -2.58 -3.56
CA LEU A 133 -2.46 -1.32 -3.79
C LEU A 133 -1.46 -0.26 -4.22
N VAL A 134 -1.71 0.34 -5.39
CA VAL A 134 -0.86 1.37 -6.00
C VAL A 134 -1.36 2.75 -5.60
N SER A 135 -0.46 3.59 -5.11
CA SER A 135 -0.72 4.95 -4.63
C SER A 135 -0.94 5.96 -5.77
N HIS A 136 -1.25 7.20 -5.39
CA HIS A 136 -1.46 8.30 -6.34
C HIS A 136 -0.32 9.34 -6.36
N ASN A 137 0.84 9.04 -5.75
CA ASN A 137 2.00 9.92 -5.89
C ASN A 137 2.59 9.82 -7.31
N ILE A 138 3.20 10.91 -7.77
CA ILE A 138 3.91 10.98 -9.05
C ILE A 138 5.38 10.71 -8.77
N VAL A 139 5.86 9.53 -9.16
CA VAL A 139 7.26 9.10 -8.99
C VAL A 139 8.02 9.47 -10.26
N THR A 140 8.66 10.63 -10.26
CA THR A 140 9.19 11.26 -11.48
C THR A 140 10.29 10.46 -12.17
N CYS A 141 11.01 9.60 -11.44
CA CYS A 141 12.03 8.72 -12.03
C CYS A 141 11.43 7.51 -12.78
N LEU A 142 10.15 7.22 -12.59
CA LEU A 142 9.42 6.17 -13.30
C LEU A 142 8.49 6.78 -14.35
N ASP A 143 7.69 7.78 -13.93
CA ASP A 143 6.75 8.48 -14.78
C ASP A 143 6.50 9.88 -14.21
N ALA A 144 6.81 10.90 -14.99
CA ALA A 144 6.62 12.29 -14.55
C ALA A 144 5.23 12.86 -14.93
N ASP A 145 4.48 12.15 -15.76
CA ASP A 145 3.22 12.61 -16.32
C ASP A 145 2.00 12.03 -15.62
N TYR A 146 2.10 10.79 -15.09
CA TYR A 146 1.00 10.08 -14.47
C TYR A 146 1.27 9.74 -13.01
N PRO A 147 0.24 9.81 -12.14
CA PRO A 147 0.32 9.21 -10.80
C PRO A 147 0.58 7.70 -10.90
N ALA A 148 1.22 7.13 -9.89
CA ALA A 148 1.64 5.74 -9.90
C ALA A 148 0.50 4.76 -10.27
N SER A 149 -0.71 4.97 -9.75
CA SER A 149 -1.90 4.16 -10.06
C SER A 149 -2.37 4.23 -11.52
N LEU A 150 -1.96 5.27 -12.27
CA LEU A 150 -2.33 5.49 -13.67
C LEU A 150 -1.11 5.33 -14.61
N SER A 151 0.03 4.90 -14.10
CA SER A 151 1.30 4.80 -14.85
C SER A 151 1.59 3.36 -15.28
N PRO A 152 1.64 3.06 -16.59
CA PRO A 152 2.12 1.77 -17.08
C PRO A 152 3.52 1.42 -16.58
N ALA A 153 4.44 2.42 -16.51
CA ALA A 153 5.81 2.19 -16.08
C ALA A 153 5.92 1.69 -14.62
N VAL A 154 5.03 2.17 -13.73
CA VAL A 154 4.96 1.69 -12.34
C VAL A 154 4.42 0.25 -12.29
N HIS A 155 3.45 -0.09 -13.12
CA HIS A 155 2.92 -1.45 -13.21
C HIS A 155 3.94 -2.42 -13.82
N ASP A 156 4.71 -1.98 -14.82
CA ASP A 156 5.82 -2.76 -15.39
C ASP A 156 6.93 -3.02 -14.36
N LEU A 157 7.23 -2.07 -13.48
CA LEU A 157 8.13 -2.28 -12.35
C LEU A 157 7.63 -3.40 -11.44
N LEU A 158 6.34 -3.37 -11.07
CA LEU A 158 5.73 -4.36 -10.18
C LEU A 158 5.62 -5.73 -10.84
N ARG A 159 5.10 -5.81 -12.08
CA ARG A 159 4.96 -7.06 -12.83
C ARG A 159 6.28 -7.64 -13.29
N GLY A 160 7.10 -6.81 -13.97
CA GLY A 160 8.30 -7.26 -14.66
C GLY A 160 9.49 -7.43 -13.74
N ARG A 161 9.75 -6.45 -12.86
CA ARG A 161 10.94 -6.47 -12.01
C ARG A 161 10.73 -7.21 -10.70
N LEU A 162 9.63 -6.94 -9.99
CA LEU A 162 9.30 -7.62 -8.74
C LEU A 162 8.63 -8.99 -8.98
N GLY A 163 8.26 -9.31 -10.22
CA GLY A 163 7.68 -10.59 -10.58
C GLY A 163 6.29 -10.85 -9.95
N PHE A 164 5.57 -9.79 -9.59
CA PHE A 164 4.27 -9.93 -8.95
C PHE A 164 3.18 -10.30 -9.97
N ASP A 165 2.50 -11.43 -9.76
CA ASP A 165 1.43 -11.95 -10.62
C ASP A 165 0.03 -11.93 -9.97
N GLY A 166 -0.08 -11.41 -8.74
CA GLY A 166 -1.33 -11.25 -8.02
C GLY A 166 -2.16 -10.04 -8.48
N VAL A 167 -3.17 -9.67 -7.70
CA VAL A 167 -4.09 -8.56 -7.99
C VAL A 167 -3.41 -7.20 -7.77
N ILE A 168 -3.41 -6.34 -8.76
CA ILE A 168 -3.03 -4.93 -8.63
C ILE A 168 -4.30 -4.09 -8.54
N MET A 169 -4.41 -3.30 -7.46
CA MET A 169 -5.54 -2.41 -7.28
C MET A 169 -5.10 -0.95 -7.11
N THR A 170 -5.98 -0.03 -7.49
CA THR A 170 -5.76 1.40 -7.24
C THR A 170 -6.04 1.73 -5.77
N ASP A 171 -5.45 2.81 -5.24
CA ASP A 171 -6.04 3.56 -4.14
C ASP A 171 -7.34 4.23 -4.62
N ASP A 172 -8.07 4.93 -3.74
CA ASP A 172 -9.38 5.50 -4.08
C ASP A 172 -9.26 6.57 -5.19
N LEU A 173 -9.80 6.27 -6.37
CA LEU A 173 -9.78 7.19 -7.52
C LEU A 173 -10.59 8.48 -7.28
N SER A 174 -11.34 8.57 -6.19
CA SER A 174 -12.05 9.80 -5.78
C SER A 174 -11.16 10.77 -4.98
N MET A 175 -9.89 10.42 -4.71
CA MET A 175 -8.96 11.30 -3.99
C MET A 175 -8.58 12.54 -4.81
N ASP A 176 -8.31 13.66 -4.12
CA ASP A 176 -7.99 14.95 -4.75
C ASP A 176 -6.80 14.90 -5.71
N SER A 177 -5.80 14.07 -5.43
CA SER A 177 -4.67 13.83 -6.32
C SER A 177 -5.06 13.35 -7.74
N ILE A 178 -6.21 12.72 -7.87
CA ILE A 178 -6.79 12.25 -9.13
C ILE A 178 -7.83 13.24 -9.65
N THR A 179 -8.84 13.58 -8.83
CA THR A 179 -10.02 14.34 -9.29
C THR A 179 -9.72 15.79 -9.69
N GLN A 180 -8.61 16.35 -9.20
CA GLN A 180 -8.15 17.69 -9.63
C GLN A 180 -7.58 17.72 -11.04
N ARG A 181 -7.22 16.58 -11.62
CA ARG A 181 -6.55 16.48 -12.92
C ARG A 181 -7.33 15.67 -13.96
N TYR A 182 -8.06 14.66 -13.53
CA TYR A 182 -8.76 13.71 -14.38
C TYR A 182 -10.26 13.69 -14.07
N GLY A 183 -11.09 13.55 -15.09
CA GLY A 183 -12.49 13.17 -14.90
C GLY A 183 -12.60 11.73 -14.36
N ALA A 184 -13.64 11.42 -13.59
CA ALA A 184 -13.77 10.11 -12.94
C ALA A 184 -13.76 8.94 -13.97
N GLY A 185 -14.47 9.07 -15.10
CA GLY A 185 -14.45 8.06 -16.16
C GLY A 185 -13.08 7.95 -16.84
N GLU A 186 -12.40 9.07 -17.07
CA GLU A 186 -11.05 9.08 -17.64
C GLU A 186 -10.06 8.40 -16.70
N ALA A 187 -10.09 8.70 -15.40
CA ALA A 187 -9.24 8.06 -14.40
C ALA A 187 -9.44 6.54 -14.37
N ALA A 188 -10.69 6.06 -14.45
CA ALA A 188 -10.99 4.64 -14.49
C ALA A 188 -10.39 3.96 -15.74
N VAL A 189 -10.55 4.57 -16.91
CA VAL A 189 -9.97 4.05 -18.18
C VAL A 189 -8.44 4.02 -18.10
N LEU A 190 -7.81 5.13 -17.65
CA LEU A 190 -6.36 5.19 -17.51
C LEU A 190 -5.83 4.16 -16.49
N ALA A 191 -6.53 3.93 -15.40
CA ALA A 191 -6.16 2.92 -14.41
C ALA A 191 -6.17 1.50 -14.99
N VAL A 192 -7.18 1.14 -15.79
CA VAL A 192 -7.22 -0.14 -16.49
C VAL A 192 -6.09 -0.25 -17.52
N LEU A 193 -5.87 0.80 -18.31
CA LEU A 193 -4.81 0.84 -19.32
C LEU A 193 -3.41 0.77 -18.68
N ALA A 194 -3.24 1.30 -17.47
CA ALA A 194 -2.00 1.20 -16.73
C ALA A 194 -1.67 -0.23 -16.27
N GLY A 195 -2.68 -1.09 -16.10
CA GLY A 195 -2.50 -2.49 -15.72
C GLY A 195 -3.09 -2.86 -14.36
N ASN A 196 -4.00 -2.04 -13.80
CA ASN A 196 -4.74 -2.43 -12.60
C ASN A 196 -5.81 -3.48 -12.94
N ASP A 197 -5.94 -4.46 -12.05
CA ASP A 197 -6.97 -5.51 -12.12
C ASP A 197 -8.26 -5.11 -11.39
N LEU A 198 -8.14 -4.23 -10.39
CA LEU A 198 -9.25 -3.80 -9.53
C LEU A 198 -9.18 -2.29 -9.31
N LEU A 199 -10.28 -1.60 -9.53
CA LEU A 199 -10.41 -0.17 -9.27
C LEU A 199 -11.12 0.04 -7.93
N CYS A 200 -10.52 0.88 -7.06
CA CYS A 200 -11.14 1.33 -5.83
C CYS A 200 -11.73 2.73 -6.05
N SER A 201 -13.01 2.93 -5.71
CA SER A 201 -13.64 4.24 -5.78
C SER A 201 -14.78 4.35 -4.80
N THR A 202 -14.86 5.50 -4.13
CA THR A 202 -16.02 5.90 -3.33
C THR A 202 -17.09 6.60 -4.19
N ASP A 203 -16.76 7.05 -5.40
CA ASP A 203 -17.70 7.59 -6.41
C ASP A 203 -17.98 6.58 -7.54
N TYR A 204 -18.52 5.42 -7.16
CA TYR A 204 -18.77 4.33 -8.10
C TYR A 204 -19.79 4.68 -9.21
N GLU A 205 -20.78 5.55 -8.93
CA GLU A 205 -21.82 5.90 -9.91
C GLU A 205 -21.25 6.58 -11.15
N THR A 206 -20.29 7.48 -10.97
CA THR A 206 -19.66 8.21 -12.08
C THR A 206 -18.66 7.31 -12.82
N GLN A 207 -17.97 6.43 -12.14
CA GLN A 207 -16.97 5.57 -12.76
C GLN A 207 -17.52 4.32 -13.44
N TYR A 208 -18.75 3.90 -13.07
CA TYR A 208 -19.41 2.74 -13.69
C TYR A 208 -20.05 3.08 -15.05
N ARG A 209 -20.34 4.34 -15.33
CA ARG A 209 -20.97 4.80 -16.58
C ARG A 209 -19.96 5.01 -17.70
#